data_f9dc83a7c176427e1a39e40b8889bf68
#
_entry.id   f9dc83a7c176427e1a39e40b8889bf68
#
_cell.length_a   1.000
_cell.length_b   1.000
_cell.length_c   1.000
_cell.angle_alpha   90.00
_cell.angle_beta   90.00
_cell.angle_gamma   90.00
#
_symmetry.space_group_name_H-M   'P 1'
#
loop_
_entity.id
_entity.type
_entity.pdbx_description
1 polymer ?
#
loop_
_entity_poly.entity_id
_entity_poly.type
_entity_poly.pdbx_seq_one_letter_code
_entity_poly.pdbx_strand_id
1 'polypeptide(L)'
;MNNYKFTFVIGFRFQKDRFFNLKRTLDWINSFSNVEVLLVEQDKHSKIKHLNLNCKHIFVKSDKPYNRSWAFNVALKRANSNIIVFGDSDLIIDPPQFVEGIKALKDFDMVSPYDKVIDLTPQETSQPLPNMLKIDRVGRGETDNQKINISGGIAMFRRDSLLKIGGWNEDFIGWGAEDDEMTIRVHKHLKWTELKGTCYHLYHDRAAPQMDNYKHNLGLLQKISKLSDQQIVAMINRMGKKSGLKNKFDH
;
A
#
# COMPACT_ATOMS: atom_id res chain seq x y z
N MET A 1 16.32 20.24 -5.33
CA MET A 1 15.99 18.87 -4.89
C MET A 1 15.19 18.94 -3.61
N ASN A 2 14.01 18.34 -3.57
CA ASN A 2 13.11 18.47 -2.42
C ASN A 2 13.58 17.64 -1.24
N ASN A 3 13.79 18.28 -0.10
CA ASN A 3 14.38 17.70 1.12
C ASN A 3 13.34 16.98 2.02
N TYR A 4 12.27 16.42 1.44
CA TYR A 4 11.29 15.68 2.22
C TYR A 4 11.81 14.29 2.57
N LYS A 5 11.95 14.01 3.87
CA LYS A 5 12.23 12.65 4.37
C LYS A 5 10.93 11.88 4.49
N PHE A 6 10.85 10.71 3.87
CA PHE A 6 9.70 9.82 3.95
C PHE A 6 10.11 8.36 4.04
N THR A 7 9.20 7.53 4.56
CA THR A 7 9.36 6.07 4.57
C THR A 7 8.40 5.47 3.54
N PHE A 8 8.93 4.70 2.59
CA PHE A 8 8.14 3.90 1.65
C PHE A 8 8.04 2.46 2.16
N VAL A 9 6.82 1.96 2.27
CA VAL A 9 6.51 0.65 2.85
C VAL A 9 5.98 -0.27 1.77
N ILE A 10 6.60 -1.45 1.63
CA ILE A 10 6.15 -2.52 0.74
C ILE A 10 5.87 -3.76 1.57
N GLY A 11 4.66 -4.31 1.45
CA GLY A 11 4.35 -5.65 1.92
C GLY A 11 4.59 -6.66 0.80
N PHE A 12 5.21 -7.81 1.10
CA PHE A 12 5.59 -8.77 0.08
C PHE A 12 5.44 -10.22 0.55
N ARG A 13 4.95 -11.07 -0.36
CA ARG A 13 5.07 -12.53 -0.28
C ARG A 13 5.68 -13.01 -1.59
N PHE A 14 6.68 -13.87 -1.50
CA PHE A 14 7.45 -14.27 -2.67
C PHE A 14 6.59 -14.99 -3.71
N GLN A 15 6.60 -14.44 -4.93
CA GLN A 15 6.17 -15.04 -6.18
C GLN A 15 7.18 -14.63 -7.25
N LYS A 16 7.52 -15.52 -8.17
CA LYS A 16 8.64 -15.29 -9.11
C LYS A 16 8.43 -14.06 -10.01
N ASP A 17 7.24 -13.91 -10.56
CA ASP A 17 6.84 -12.77 -11.39
C ASP A 17 6.77 -11.47 -10.58
N ARG A 18 6.17 -11.48 -9.40
CA ARG A 18 6.12 -10.34 -8.48
C ARG A 18 7.50 -9.93 -7.96
N PHE A 19 8.44 -10.86 -7.88
CA PHE A 19 9.82 -10.53 -7.48
C PHE A 19 10.53 -9.69 -8.53
N PHE A 20 10.27 -9.92 -9.83
CA PHE A 20 10.77 -9.03 -10.89
C PHE A 20 10.22 -7.62 -10.74
N ASN A 21 8.91 -7.49 -10.51
CA ASN A 21 8.26 -6.20 -10.30
C ASN A 21 8.78 -5.49 -9.04
N LEU A 22 8.96 -6.23 -7.94
CA LEU A 22 9.56 -5.70 -6.71
C LEU A 22 10.92 -5.02 -6.98
N LYS A 23 11.79 -5.65 -7.76
CA LYS A 23 13.10 -5.05 -8.11
C LYS A 23 12.92 -3.74 -8.86
N ARG A 24 12.02 -3.68 -9.83
CA ARG A 24 11.73 -2.45 -10.58
C ARG A 24 11.16 -1.35 -9.70
N THR A 25 10.23 -1.71 -8.80
CA THR A 25 9.68 -0.76 -7.83
C THR A 25 10.76 -0.26 -6.86
N LEU A 26 11.67 -1.13 -6.41
CA LEU A 26 12.80 -0.72 -5.59
C LEU A 26 13.76 0.21 -6.33
N ASP A 27 14.07 -0.07 -7.59
CA ASP A 27 14.92 0.82 -8.41
C ASP A 27 14.27 2.18 -8.60
N TRP A 28 12.96 2.22 -8.86
CA TRP A 28 12.20 3.46 -8.97
C TRP A 28 12.20 4.26 -7.67
N ILE A 29 11.84 3.64 -6.53
CA ILE A 29 11.74 4.38 -5.28
C ILE A 29 13.11 4.81 -4.73
N ASN A 30 14.16 4.05 -4.97
CA ASN A 30 15.51 4.43 -4.58
C ASN A 30 16.12 5.53 -5.47
N SER A 31 15.45 5.93 -6.55
CA SER A 31 15.84 7.13 -7.31
C SER A 31 15.53 8.44 -6.59
N PHE A 32 14.67 8.41 -5.56
CA PHE A 32 14.38 9.58 -4.73
C PHE A 32 15.44 9.75 -3.63
N SER A 33 15.85 11.00 -3.39
CA SER A 33 16.69 11.32 -2.25
C SER A 33 15.89 11.28 -0.93
N ASN A 34 16.55 10.91 0.17
CA ASN A 34 15.97 10.92 1.53
C ASN A 34 14.80 9.93 1.74
N VAL A 35 14.78 8.83 1.03
CA VAL A 35 13.83 7.74 1.24
C VAL A 35 14.38 6.68 2.20
N GLU A 36 13.56 6.26 3.17
CA GLU A 36 13.73 5.00 3.89
C GLU A 36 12.79 3.96 3.27
N VAL A 37 13.31 2.86 2.74
CA VAL A 37 12.49 1.79 2.17
C VAL A 37 12.40 0.63 3.16
N LEU A 38 11.18 0.30 3.61
CA LEU A 38 10.88 -0.85 4.46
C LEU A 38 10.14 -1.92 3.65
N LEU A 39 10.76 -3.07 3.48
CA LEU A 39 10.20 -4.23 2.81
C LEU A 39 9.86 -5.30 3.85
N VAL A 40 8.56 -5.57 4.03
CA VAL A 40 8.08 -6.60 4.95
C VAL A 40 7.72 -7.86 4.18
N GLU A 41 8.61 -8.85 4.27
CA GLU A 41 8.35 -10.19 3.71
C GLU A 41 7.55 -11.02 4.70
N GLN A 42 6.39 -11.50 4.27
CA GLN A 42 5.51 -12.37 5.05
C GLN A 42 5.43 -13.75 4.38
N ASP A 43 6.16 -14.74 4.92
CA ASP A 43 6.20 -16.08 4.38
C ASP A 43 6.52 -17.12 5.48
N LYS A 44 6.37 -18.42 5.18
CA LYS A 44 6.79 -19.50 6.05
C LYS A 44 8.30 -19.50 6.30
N HIS A 45 9.07 -19.23 5.25
CA HIS A 45 10.53 -19.10 5.26
C HIS A 45 10.92 -17.91 4.41
N SER A 46 11.89 -17.12 4.85
CA SER A 46 12.38 -16.01 4.05
C SER A 46 12.99 -16.48 2.74
N LYS A 47 12.53 -15.91 1.63
CA LYS A 47 13.01 -16.21 0.27
C LYS A 47 13.99 -15.15 -0.26
N ILE A 48 13.96 -13.97 0.33
CA ILE A 48 14.72 -12.81 -0.19
C ILE A 48 15.79 -12.30 0.79
N LYS A 49 15.89 -12.85 2.01
CA LYS A 49 16.85 -12.40 3.04
C LYS A 49 18.32 -12.37 2.56
N HIS A 50 18.69 -13.34 1.70
CA HIS A 50 20.05 -13.47 1.17
C HIS A 50 20.33 -12.60 -0.05
N LEU A 51 19.31 -11.89 -0.55
CA LEU A 51 19.43 -11.01 -1.69
C LEU A 51 19.81 -9.61 -1.21
N ASN A 52 20.80 -9.03 -1.86
CA ASN A 52 21.23 -7.66 -1.56
C ASN A 52 20.28 -6.66 -2.23
N LEU A 53 19.10 -6.46 -1.63
CA LEU A 53 18.12 -5.48 -2.09
C LEU A 53 18.37 -4.14 -1.41
N ASN A 54 18.26 -3.05 -2.15
CA ASN A 54 18.43 -1.70 -1.60
C ASN A 54 17.21 -1.29 -0.76
N CYS A 55 17.00 -1.96 0.39
CA CYS A 55 15.92 -1.71 1.33
C CYS A 55 16.23 -2.31 2.71
N LYS A 56 15.54 -1.84 3.73
CA LYS A 56 15.54 -2.47 5.05
C LYS A 56 14.53 -3.62 5.04
N HIS A 57 15.04 -4.83 4.93
CA HIS A 57 14.23 -6.05 4.93
C HIS A 57 13.80 -6.44 6.35
N ILE A 58 12.51 -6.72 6.50
CA ILE A 58 11.88 -7.20 7.73
C ILE A 58 11.15 -8.50 7.40
N PHE A 59 11.59 -9.60 8.01
CA PHE A 59 10.90 -10.88 7.86
C PHE A 59 9.89 -11.10 8.99
N VAL A 60 8.67 -11.48 8.63
CA VAL A 60 7.62 -11.93 9.54
C VAL A 60 7.18 -13.33 9.12
N LYS A 61 7.39 -14.31 10.02
CA LYS A 61 7.04 -15.71 9.75
C LYS A 61 5.53 -15.89 9.79
N SER A 62 4.97 -16.50 8.75
CA SER A 62 3.56 -16.87 8.71
C SER A 62 3.31 -17.95 7.65
N ASP A 63 2.57 -18.97 8.03
CA ASP A 63 2.02 -20.01 7.14
C ASP A 63 0.56 -19.72 6.73
N LYS A 64 -0.03 -18.64 7.30
CA LYS A 64 -1.38 -18.20 7.02
C LYS A 64 -1.46 -17.46 5.67
N PRO A 65 -2.65 -17.25 5.11
CA PRO A 65 -2.82 -16.39 3.96
C PRO A 65 -2.15 -15.03 4.16
N TYR A 66 -1.71 -14.42 3.07
CA TYR A 66 -1.05 -13.11 3.12
C TYR A 66 -1.97 -12.06 3.77
N ASN A 67 -1.43 -11.27 4.68
CA ASN A 67 -2.13 -10.17 5.33
C ASN A 67 -1.36 -8.86 5.08
N ARG A 68 -1.80 -8.12 4.06
CA ARG A 68 -1.19 -6.85 3.64
C ARG A 68 -1.23 -5.81 4.75
N SER A 69 -2.36 -5.69 5.44
CA SER A 69 -2.56 -4.76 6.56
C SER A 69 -1.55 -5.02 7.69
N TRP A 70 -1.33 -6.29 8.05
CA TRP A 70 -0.35 -6.63 9.06
C TRP A 70 1.09 -6.31 8.63
N ALA A 71 1.47 -6.63 7.39
CA ALA A 71 2.78 -6.26 6.86
C ALA A 71 3.01 -4.73 6.93
N PHE A 72 2.01 -3.95 6.53
CA PHE A 72 2.07 -2.50 6.58
C PHE A 72 2.20 -1.95 8.00
N ASN A 73 1.45 -2.49 8.97
CA ASN A 73 1.55 -2.05 10.36
C ASN A 73 2.88 -2.45 11.02
N VAL A 74 3.44 -3.61 10.65
CA VAL A 74 4.78 -4.01 11.10
C VAL A 74 5.85 -3.00 10.64
N ALA A 75 5.75 -2.50 9.42
CA ALA A 75 6.63 -1.45 8.93
C ALA A 75 6.34 -0.10 9.60
N LEU A 76 5.06 0.28 9.75
CA LEU A 76 4.65 1.54 10.38
C LEU A 76 5.27 1.71 11.78
N LYS A 77 5.35 0.63 12.56
CA LYS A 77 6.02 0.65 13.88
C LYS A 77 7.52 0.88 13.83
N ARG A 78 8.16 0.66 12.68
CA ARG A 78 9.62 0.77 12.48
C ARG A 78 10.03 1.97 11.63
N ALA A 79 9.05 2.64 11.05
CA ALA A 79 9.26 3.82 10.23
C ALA A 79 9.81 4.99 11.06
N ASN A 80 10.81 5.68 10.53
CA ASN A 80 11.47 6.80 11.21
C ASN A 80 11.03 8.18 10.70
N SER A 81 10.14 8.22 9.70
CA SER A 81 9.70 9.46 9.06
C SER A 81 8.29 9.84 9.51
N ASN A 82 8.00 11.16 9.45
CA ASN A 82 6.65 11.68 9.67
C ASN A 82 5.73 11.51 8.46
N ILE A 83 6.28 11.15 7.31
CA ILE A 83 5.55 10.83 6.09
C ILE A 83 5.74 9.34 5.82
N ILE A 84 4.62 8.63 5.70
CA ILE A 84 4.57 7.21 5.38
C ILE A 84 3.84 7.04 4.05
N VAL A 85 4.48 6.34 3.14
CA VAL A 85 3.91 5.98 1.84
C VAL A 85 3.79 4.47 1.79
N PHE A 86 2.60 3.96 1.56
CA PHE A 86 2.37 2.55 1.29
C PHE A 86 2.26 2.34 -0.20
N GLY A 87 2.83 1.26 -0.71
CA GLY A 87 2.72 0.87 -2.11
C GLY A 87 2.83 -0.64 -2.26
N ASP A 88 2.20 -1.18 -3.29
CA ASP A 88 2.41 -2.56 -3.68
C ASP A 88 3.74 -2.72 -4.43
N SER A 89 4.22 -3.96 -4.55
CA SER A 89 5.52 -4.28 -5.16
C SER A 89 5.57 -4.16 -6.69
N ASP A 90 4.50 -3.65 -7.30
CA ASP A 90 4.27 -3.64 -8.74
C ASP A 90 3.62 -2.32 -9.23
N LEU A 91 3.81 -1.24 -8.46
CA LEU A 91 3.25 0.07 -8.78
C LEU A 91 4.33 1.12 -8.94
N ILE A 92 4.18 1.94 -9.97
CA ILE A 92 5.08 3.06 -10.28
C ILE A 92 4.24 4.27 -10.70
N ILE A 93 4.63 5.45 -10.26
CA ILE A 93 4.06 6.73 -10.73
C ILE A 93 5.17 7.65 -11.22
N ASP A 94 4.81 8.67 -12.00
CA ASP A 94 5.78 9.65 -12.46
C ASP A 94 6.45 10.37 -11.28
N PRO A 95 7.80 10.48 -11.22
CA PRO A 95 8.50 11.11 -10.11
C PRO A 95 8.04 12.53 -9.77
N PRO A 96 7.80 13.46 -10.71
CA PRO A 96 7.18 14.75 -10.41
C PRO A 96 5.84 14.63 -9.68
N GLN A 97 4.95 13.76 -10.15
CA GLN A 97 3.64 13.51 -9.54
C GLN A 97 3.77 12.94 -8.12
N PHE A 98 4.71 12.01 -7.90
CA PHE A 98 5.01 11.50 -6.56
C PHE A 98 5.42 12.62 -5.60
N VAL A 99 6.31 13.49 -6.03
CA VAL A 99 6.77 14.64 -5.24
C VAL A 99 5.63 15.62 -4.93
N GLU A 100 4.73 15.85 -5.87
CA GLU A 100 3.51 16.66 -5.65
C GLU A 100 2.63 16.06 -4.55
N GLY A 101 2.43 14.73 -4.55
CA GLY A 101 1.72 14.03 -3.49
C GLY A 101 2.36 14.22 -2.11
N ILE A 102 3.69 14.11 -2.02
CA ILE A 102 4.43 14.36 -0.77
C ILE A 102 4.25 15.82 -0.31
N LYS A 103 4.30 16.79 -1.22
CA LYS A 103 4.11 18.22 -0.88
C LYS A 103 2.70 18.50 -0.36
N ALA A 104 1.68 17.86 -0.94
CA ALA A 104 0.29 18.06 -0.55
C ALA A 104 0.01 17.61 0.91
N LEU A 105 0.85 16.74 1.50
CA LEU A 105 0.75 16.38 2.92
C LEU A 105 1.04 17.54 3.90
N LYS A 106 1.45 18.72 3.42
CA LYS A 106 1.45 19.94 4.23
C LYS A 106 0.04 20.34 4.66
N ASP A 107 -0.93 20.17 3.76
CA ASP A 107 -2.29 20.65 3.91
C ASP A 107 -3.31 19.53 4.17
N PHE A 108 -2.92 18.27 3.92
CA PHE A 108 -3.75 17.09 4.05
C PHE A 108 -3.11 16.04 4.95
N ASP A 109 -3.93 15.20 5.57
CA ASP A 109 -3.52 14.08 6.41
C ASP A 109 -3.20 12.83 5.56
N MET A 110 -3.91 12.70 4.44
CA MET A 110 -3.78 11.60 3.46
C MET A 110 -3.88 12.15 2.04
N VAL A 111 -3.05 11.63 1.15
CA VAL A 111 -3.05 11.95 -0.29
C VAL A 111 -3.03 10.66 -1.11
N SER A 112 -4.01 10.51 -2.02
CA SER A 112 -3.90 9.61 -3.16
C SER A 112 -3.19 10.38 -4.29
N PRO A 113 -1.98 9.95 -4.72
CA PRO A 113 -1.20 10.75 -5.67
C PRO A 113 -1.62 10.55 -7.14
N TYR A 114 -2.72 9.88 -7.43
CA TYR A 114 -3.26 9.65 -8.78
C TYR A 114 -4.76 9.33 -8.72
N ASP A 115 -5.42 9.46 -9.85
CA ASP A 115 -6.83 9.12 -10.05
C ASP A 115 -7.07 8.13 -11.21
N LYS A 116 -5.97 7.67 -11.86
CA LYS A 116 -6.01 6.69 -12.94
C LYS A 116 -4.95 5.61 -12.76
N VAL A 117 -5.31 4.34 -13.04
CA VAL A 117 -4.36 3.21 -13.08
C VAL A 117 -4.34 2.58 -14.46
N ILE A 118 -3.17 2.49 -15.06
CA ILE A 118 -2.93 1.77 -16.33
C ILE A 118 -2.31 0.41 -16.00
N ASP A 119 -3.07 -0.67 -16.26
CA ASP A 119 -2.52 -2.04 -16.21
C ASP A 119 -1.62 -2.26 -17.43
N LEU A 120 -0.33 -2.52 -17.20
CA LEU A 120 0.65 -2.73 -18.26
C LEU A 120 0.62 -4.16 -18.78
N THR A 121 0.98 -4.34 -20.06
CA THR A 121 1.27 -5.65 -20.63
C THR A 121 2.66 -6.15 -20.20
N PRO A 122 3.00 -7.45 -20.41
CA PRO A 122 4.36 -7.97 -20.16
C PRO A 122 5.44 -7.19 -20.90
N GLN A 123 5.18 -6.84 -22.17
CA GLN A 123 6.11 -6.09 -23.03
C GLN A 123 6.33 -4.67 -22.51
N GLU A 124 5.26 -3.98 -22.11
CA GLU A 124 5.34 -2.63 -21.56
C GLU A 124 6.04 -2.63 -20.20
N THR A 125 5.75 -3.62 -19.34
CA THR A 125 6.44 -3.80 -18.05
C THR A 125 7.94 -3.98 -18.22
N SER A 126 8.41 -4.57 -19.32
CA SER A 126 9.83 -4.80 -19.58
C SER A 126 10.56 -3.56 -20.13
N GLN A 127 9.85 -2.50 -20.51
CA GLN A 127 10.46 -1.27 -21.07
C GLN A 127 11.25 -0.48 -20.00
N PRO A 128 12.24 0.32 -20.42
CA PRO A 128 12.84 1.31 -19.53
C PRO A 128 11.80 2.27 -18.95
N LEU A 129 12.00 2.70 -17.69
CA LEU A 129 11.06 3.56 -16.96
C LEU A 129 10.60 4.79 -17.76
N PRO A 130 11.48 5.58 -18.43
CA PRO A 130 11.04 6.76 -19.17
C PRO A 130 10.08 6.47 -20.34
N ASN A 131 10.16 5.26 -20.93
CA ASN A 131 9.25 4.85 -22.00
C ASN A 131 7.92 4.40 -21.45
N MET A 132 7.94 3.66 -20.35
CA MET A 132 6.77 3.19 -19.62
C MET A 132 5.90 4.36 -19.16
N LEU A 133 6.50 5.41 -18.62
CA LEU A 133 5.80 6.61 -18.14
C LEU A 133 5.16 7.46 -19.26
N LYS A 134 5.43 7.16 -20.53
CA LYS A 134 4.79 7.80 -21.68
C LYS A 134 3.55 7.07 -22.19
N ILE A 135 3.25 5.89 -21.64
CA ILE A 135 2.08 5.12 -22.03
C ILE A 135 0.85 5.87 -21.52
N ASP A 136 -0.01 6.27 -22.46
CA ASP A 136 -1.28 6.93 -22.16
C ASP A 136 -2.42 6.21 -22.88
N ARG A 137 -3.40 5.80 -22.10
CA ARG A 137 -4.65 5.20 -22.57
C ARG A 137 -5.68 5.26 -21.46
N VAL A 138 -6.93 4.97 -21.78
CA VAL A 138 -7.99 4.84 -20.77
C VAL A 138 -7.59 3.78 -19.74
N GLY A 139 -7.61 4.16 -18.48
CA GLY A 139 -7.26 3.32 -17.34
C GLY A 139 -8.43 3.05 -16.40
N ARG A 140 -8.19 2.25 -15.38
CA ARG A 140 -9.13 2.09 -14.26
C ARG A 140 -9.28 3.45 -13.56
N GLY A 141 -10.47 3.76 -13.08
CA GLY A 141 -10.83 5.06 -12.49
C GLY A 141 -11.45 6.04 -13.46
N GLU A 142 -11.16 5.94 -14.76
CA GLU A 142 -11.80 6.77 -15.79
C GLU A 142 -13.09 6.14 -16.34
N THR A 143 -13.19 4.80 -16.38
CA THR A 143 -14.32 4.08 -16.99
C THR A 143 -15.51 3.88 -16.06
N ASP A 144 -15.31 3.85 -14.75
CA ASP A 144 -16.31 3.31 -13.83
C ASP A 144 -16.95 4.35 -12.93
N ASN A 145 -16.67 5.66 -13.10
CA ASN A 145 -17.00 6.70 -12.11
C ASN A 145 -16.61 6.32 -10.67
N GLN A 146 -15.80 5.27 -10.51
CA GLN A 146 -15.29 4.84 -9.23
C GLN A 146 -14.10 5.72 -8.87
N LYS A 147 -14.26 6.53 -7.85
CA LYS A 147 -13.12 7.21 -7.26
C LYS A 147 -12.12 6.16 -6.82
N ILE A 148 -10.92 6.19 -7.39
CA ILE A 148 -9.80 5.38 -6.91
C ILE A 148 -9.34 5.98 -5.59
N ASN A 149 -10.07 5.76 -4.54
CA ASN A 149 -9.68 6.27 -3.22
C ASN A 149 -8.31 5.66 -2.84
N ILE A 150 -8.26 4.70 -1.93
CA ILE A 150 -7.00 4.05 -1.53
C ILE A 150 -6.80 2.73 -2.29
N SER A 151 -7.77 2.33 -3.13
CA SER A 151 -7.88 0.97 -3.66
C SER A 151 -6.66 0.53 -4.48
N GLY A 152 -5.96 -0.47 -3.95
CA GLY A 152 -4.91 -1.24 -4.62
C GLY A 152 -3.73 -0.41 -5.08
N GLY A 153 -3.35 0.65 -4.33
CA GLY A 153 -2.46 1.62 -4.87
C GLY A 153 -1.38 2.16 -3.93
N ILE A 154 -0.82 3.29 -4.35
CA ILE A 154 0.09 4.06 -3.53
C ILE A 154 -0.73 5.07 -2.72
N ALA A 155 -0.63 5.00 -1.40
CA ALA A 155 -1.29 5.90 -0.46
C ALA A 155 -0.26 6.60 0.42
N MET A 156 -0.37 7.91 0.55
CA MET A 156 0.56 8.75 1.30
C MET A 156 -0.13 9.32 2.54
N PHE A 157 0.52 9.21 3.70
CA PHE A 157 -0.04 9.64 4.98
C PHE A 157 0.93 10.47 5.79
N ARG A 158 0.39 11.39 6.58
CA ARG A 158 1.06 11.87 7.78
C ARG A 158 1.02 10.74 8.81
N ARG A 159 2.16 10.39 9.37
CA ARG A 159 2.29 9.26 10.32
C ARG A 159 1.34 9.38 11.50
N ASP A 160 1.26 10.55 12.12
CA ASP A 160 0.41 10.77 13.31
C ASP A 160 -1.07 10.66 12.98
N SER A 161 -1.49 11.15 11.81
CA SER A 161 -2.87 11.05 11.33
C SER A 161 -3.26 9.58 11.06
N LEU A 162 -2.35 8.79 10.47
CA LEU A 162 -2.57 7.37 10.27
C LEU A 162 -2.66 6.60 11.61
N LEU A 163 -1.80 6.92 12.58
CA LEU A 163 -1.86 6.32 13.92
C LEU A 163 -3.15 6.69 14.65
N LYS A 164 -3.64 7.93 14.48
CA LYS A 164 -4.90 8.40 15.04
C LYS A 164 -6.10 7.58 14.59
N ILE A 165 -6.09 7.06 13.36
CA ILE A 165 -7.13 6.18 12.83
C ILE A 165 -6.82 4.68 13.00
N GLY A 166 -5.80 4.32 13.79
CA GLY A 166 -5.49 2.94 14.19
C GLY A 166 -4.63 2.14 13.23
N GLY A 167 -4.06 2.75 12.20
CA GLY A 167 -3.31 2.05 11.15
C GLY A 167 -4.20 1.20 10.25
N TRP A 168 -3.66 0.18 9.62
CA TRP A 168 -4.38 -0.75 8.76
C TRP A 168 -5.14 -1.81 9.57
N ASN A 169 -6.33 -2.20 9.12
CA ASN A 169 -7.13 -3.22 9.80
C ASN A 169 -6.64 -4.63 9.46
N GLU A 170 -6.00 -5.29 10.43
CA GLU A 170 -5.40 -6.61 10.27
C GLU A 170 -6.41 -7.78 10.31
N ASP A 171 -7.70 -7.50 10.51
CA ASP A 171 -8.75 -8.50 10.46
C ASP A 171 -9.07 -8.91 9.00
N PHE A 172 -8.64 -8.12 8.01
CA PHE A 172 -8.72 -8.47 6.60
C PHE A 172 -7.56 -9.38 6.21
N ILE A 173 -7.87 -10.63 5.88
CA ILE A 173 -6.88 -11.67 5.56
C ILE A 173 -7.04 -12.11 4.11
N GLY A 174 -5.93 -12.30 3.40
CA GLY A 174 -5.95 -12.60 1.97
C GLY A 174 -6.17 -11.32 1.15
N TRP A 175 -6.94 -11.42 0.08
CA TRP A 175 -7.16 -10.33 -0.87
C TRP A 175 -8.51 -9.66 -0.68
N GLY A 176 -8.51 -8.32 -0.70
CA GLY A 176 -9.66 -7.45 -0.96
C GLY A 176 -10.34 -6.87 0.27
N ALA A 177 -10.95 -5.71 0.06
CA ALA A 177 -11.77 -4.93 0.98
C ALA A 177 -11.01 -4.21 2.13
N GLU A 178 -9.72 -4.44 2.34
CA GLU A 178 -8.93 -3.71 3.34
C GLU A 178 -8.74 -2.23 2.98
N ASP A 179 -8.61 -1.94 1.68
CA ASP A 179 -8.49 -0.58 1.15
C ASP A 179 -9.82 0.19 1.28
N ASP A 180 -10.95 -0.49 1.01
CA ASP A 180 -12.28 0.10 1.14
C ASP A 180 -12.58 0.44 2.62
N GLU A 181 -12.18 -0.43 3.54
CA GLU A 181 -12.31 -0.18 4.96
C GLU A 181 -11.45 1.01 5.42
N MET A 182 -10.20 1.08 4.97
CA MET A 182 -9.33 2.23 5.22
C MET A 182 -9.95 3.52 4.67
N THR A 183 -10.53 3.48 3.47
CA THR A 183 -11.23 4.61 2.85
C THR A 183 -12.36 5.14 3.73
N ILE A 184 -13.17 4.26 4.34
CA ILE A 184 -14.23 4.66 5.27
C ILE A 184 -13.65 5.48 6.44
N ARG A 185 -12.57 5.01 7.07
CA ARG A 185 -11.94 5.71 8.21
C ARG A 185 -11.28 7.02 7.80
N VAL A 186 -10.63 7.05 6.65
CA VAL A 186 -10.02 8.26 6.09
C VAL A 186 -11.09 9.32 5.85
N HIS A 187 -12.17 8.98 5.14
CA HIS A 187 -13.23 9.93 4.82
C HIS A 187 -13.92 10.51 6.05
N LYS A 188 -14.03 9.72 7.12
CA LYS A 188 -14.69 10.16 8.36
C LYS A 188 -13.79 10.97 9.29
N HIS A 189 -12.49 10.72 9.29
CA HIS A 189 -11.62 11.20 10.37
C HIS A 189 -10.40 12.00 9.91
N LEU A 190 -10.10 12.06 8.61
CA LEU A 190 -8.92 12.74 8.10
C LEU A 190 -9.29 13.77 7.02
N LYS A 191 -8.45 14.80 6.89
CA LYS A 191 -8.46 15.68 5.74
C LYS A 191 -7.66 15.03 4.62
N TRP A 192 -8.32 14.68 3.52
CA TRP A 192 -7.71 13.93 2.44
C TRP A 192 -7.93 14.60 1.08
N THR A 193 -7.11 14.22 0.10
CA THR A 193 -7.27 14.63 -1.29
C THR A 193 -6.77 13.54 -2.24
N GLU A 194 -7.26 13.59 -3.47
CA GLU A 194 -6.81 12.80 -4.61
C GLU A 194 -6.28 13.75 -5.68
N LEU A 195 -5.07 13.52 -6.15
CA LEU A 195 -4.45 14.28 -7.21
C LEU A 195 -4.76 13.65 -8.57
N LYS A 196 -4.79 14.48 -9.61
CA LYS A 196 -4.83 14.01 -10.99
C LYS A 196 -3.51 13.38 -11.37
N GLY A 197 -3.55 12.26 -12.08
CA GLY A 197 -2.35 11.61 -12.58
C GLY A 197 -2.52 10.10 -12.78
N THR A 198 -1.45 9.47 -13.25
CA THR A 198 -1.45 8.06 -13.64
C THR A 198 -0.55 7.23 -12.73
N CYS A 199 -1.07 6.10 -12.27
CA CYS A 199 -0.29 5.00 -11.69
C CYS A 199 -0.15 3.88 -12.73
N TYR A 200 1.05 3.34 -12.87
CA TYR A 200 1.35 2.23 -13.76
C TYR A 200 1.46 0.95 -12.94
N HIS A 201 0.58 -0.01 -13.23
CA HIS A 201 0.58 -1.31 -12.60
C HIS A 201 1.34 -2.31 -13.49
N LEU A 202 2.48 -2.75 -12.99
CA LEU A 202 3.36 -3.69 -13.68
C LEU A 202 2.66 -5.04 -13.83
N TYR A 203 2.80 -5.65 -15.00
CA TYR A 203 2.18 -6.94 -15.28
C TYR A 203 2.68 -8.05 -14.33
N HIS A 204 1.75 -8.82 -13.86
CA HIS A 204 2.01 -10.12 -13.22
C HIS A 204 0.80 -11.03 -13.46
N ASP A 205 1.01 -12.34 -13.41
CA ASP A 205 -0.06 -13.29 -13.47
C ASP A 205 -0.99 -13.12 -12.25
N ARG A 206 -2.29 -13.05 -12.51
CA ARG A 206 -3.27 -12.98 -11.43
C ARG A 206 -3.43 -14.35 -10.82
N ALA A 207 -2.96 -14.53 -9.58
CA ALA A 207 -3.34 -15.69 -8.80
C ALA A 207 -4.87 -15.72 -8.66
N ALA A 208 -5.47 -16.89 -8.83
CA ALA A 208 -6.91 -17.05 -8.58
C ALA A 208 -7.22 -16.57 -7.15
N PRO A 209 -8.21 -15.66 -6.97
CA PRO A 209 -8.56 -15.20 -5.65
C PRO A 209 -8.99 -16.41 -4.79
N GLN A 210 -8.51 -16.46 -3.55
CA GLN A 210 -9.07 -17.39 -2.57
C GLN A 210 -10.46 -16.87 -2.19
N MET A 211 -11.46 -17.34 -2.91
CA MET A 211 -12.85 -16.83 -2.87
C MET A 211 -13.44 -16.80 -1.46
N ASP A 212 -13.06 -17.76 -0.60
CA ASP A 212 -13.58 -17.81 0.77
C ASP A 212 -13.07 -16.64 1.62
N ASN A 213 -11.79 -16.27 1.49
CA ASN A 213 -11.24 -15.10 2.16
C ASN A 213 -11.88 -13.82 1.64
N TYR A 214 -12.09 -13.70 0.33
CA TYR A 214 -12.73 -12.53 -0.26
C TYR A 214 -14.18 -12.36 0.23
N LYS A 215 -14.98 -13.43 0.25
CA LYS A 215 -16.34 -13.39 0.81
C LYS A 215 -16.35 -12.99 2.27
N HIS A 216 -15.42 -13.53 3.07
CA HIS A 216 -15.26 -13.14 4.48
C HIS A 216 -14.98 -11.65 4.61
N ASN A 217 -14.00 -11.13 3.85
CA ASN A 217 -13.60 -9.73 3.86
C ASN A 217 -14.75 -8.80 3.46
N LEU A 218 -15.52 -9.16 2.41
CA LEU A 218 -16.72 -8.40 2.03
C LEU A 218 -17.78 -8.38 3.14
N GLY A 219 -18.00 -9.51 3.81
CA GLY A 219 -18.91 -9.59 4.96
C GLY A 219 -18.45 -8.71 6.14
N LEU A 220 -17.14 -8.63 6.37
CA LEU A 220 -16.55 -7.76 7.38
C LEU A 220 -16.73 -6.27 7.00
N LEU A 221 -16.42 -5.91 5.74
CA LEU A 221 -16.63 -4.56 5.23
C LEU A 221 -18.09 -4.12 5.36
N GLN A 222 -19.05 -4.96 4.98
CA GLN A 222 -20.47 -4.68 5.12
C GLN A 222 -20.91 -4.44 6.58
N LYS A 223 -20.30 -5.14 7.54
CA LYS A 223 -20.54 -4.89 8.98
C LYS A 223 -19.97 -3.54 9.39
N ILE A 224 -18.74 -3.23 8.98
CA ILE A 224 -18.05 -1.99 9.34
C ILE A 224 -18.74 -0.77 8.72
N SER A 225 -19.21 -0.86 7.47
CA SER A 225 -19.91 0.25 6.80
C SER A 225 -21.22 0.67 7.47
N LYS A 226 -21.79 -0.19 8.31
CA LYS A 226 -23.01 0.08 9.10
C LYS A 226 -22.75 0.59 10.52
N LEU A 227 -21.48 0.68 10.93
CA LEU A 227 -21.12 1.15 12.25
C LEU A 227 -21.39 2.66 12.41
N SER A 228 -21.88 3.04 13.59
CA SER A 228 -21.93 4.46 14.00
C SER A 228 -20.52 5.03 14.19
N ASP A 229 -20.38 6.34 14.21
CA ASP A 229 -19.08 6.99 14.43
C ASP A 229 -18.46 6.60 15.78
N GLN A 230 -19.25 6.47 16.83
CA GLN A 230 -18.80 5.99 18.15
C GLN A 230 -18.25 4.54 18.06
N GLN A 231 -18.91 3.66 17.33
CA GLN A 231 -18.47 2.28 17.13
C GLN A 231 -17.19 2.21 16.29
N ILE A 232 -17.04 3.07 15.28
CA ILE A 232 -15.80 3.18 14.50
C ILE A 232 -14.64 3.66 15.38
N VAL A 233 -14.85 4.67 16.23
CA VAL A 233 -13.83 5.13 17.19
C VAL A 233 -13.44 4.01 18.16
N ALA A 234 -14.40 3.23 18.68
CA ALA A 234 -14.11 2.08 19.52
C ALA A 234 -13.28 0.99 18.78
N MET A 235 -13.60 0.75 17.51
CA MET A 235 -12.84 -0.15 16.64
C MET A 235 -11.39 0.35 16.46
N ILE A 236 -11.20 1.62 16.11
CA ILE A 236 -9.89 2.28 15.95
C ILE A 236 -9.03 2.10 17.20
N ASN A 237 -9.59 2.38 18.39
CA ASN A 237 -8.88 2.24 19.65
C ASN A 237 -8.45 0.79 19.95
N ARG A 238 -9.26 -0.19 19.56
CA ARG A 238 -8.93 -1.62 19.70
C ARG A 238 -7.79 -2.01 18.73
N MET A 239 -7.87 -1.56 17.48
CA MET A 239 -6.87 -1.84 16.44
C MET A 239 -5.50 -1.28 16.84
N GLY A 240 -5.41 -0.03 17.26
CA GLY A 240 -4.17 0.65 17.61
C GLY A 240 -3.37 -0.07 18.69
N LYS A 241 -4.03 -0.76 19.63
CA LYS A 241 -3.39 -1.53 20.69
C LYS A 241 -2.73 -2.83 20.20
N LYS A 242 -3.24 -3.44 19.13
CA LYS A 242 -2.85 -4.79 18.67
C LYS A 242 -2.10 -4.79 17.33
N SER A 243 -2.04 -3.67 16.63
CA SER A 243 -1.51 -3.60 15.28
C SER A 243 0.01 -3.81 15.22
N GLY A 244 0.50 -4.44 14.16
CA GLY A 244 1.93 -4.54 13.82
C GLY A 244 2.78 -5.35 14.79
N LEU A 245 2.22 -6.27 15.55
CA LEU A 245 2.99 -7.22 16.35
C LEU A 245 3.69 -8.21 15.43
N LYS A 246 5.02 -8.33 15.55
CA LYS A 246 5.82 -9.19 14.67
C LYS A 246 5.48 -10.68 14.82
N ASN A 247 5.10 -11.08 16.01
CA ASN A 247 4.83 -12.46 16.41
C ASN A 247 3.33 -12.73 16.57
N LYS A 248 2.50 -12.08 15.75
CA LYS A 248 1.03 -12.19 15.86
C LYS A 248 0.50 -13.63 15.77
N PHE A 249 1.24 -14.52 15.10
CA PHE A 249 0.86 -15.91 14.83
C PHE A 249 1.83 -16.94 15.43
N ASP A 250 2.76 -16.52 16.28
CA ASP A 250 3.61 -17.44 17.05
C ASP A 250 2.82 -17.91 18.31
N HIS A 251 1.86 -18.84 18.09
CA HIS A 251 1.15 -19.60 19.12
C HIS A 251 1.24 -21.09 18.82
#